data_77c0c8ae13efa0d17eaa7fa0de91f85e
#
_entry.id   77c0c8ae13efa0d17eaa7fa0de91f85e
#
_cell.length_a   1.000
_cell.length_b   1.000
_cell.length_c   1.000
_cell.angle_alpha   90.00
_cell.angle_beta   90.00
_cell.angle_gamma   90.00
#
_symmetry.space_group_name_H-M   'P 1'
#
loop_
_entity.id
_entity.type
_entity.pdbx_description
1 polymer ?
#
loop_
_entity_poly.entity_id
_entity_poly.type
_entity_poly.pdbx_seq_one_letter_code
_entity_poly.pdbx_strand_id
1 'polypeptide(L)'
;MARILIIDDEEPIRFSLRGILEDEGYEVLEAATAEEGLEVADAERPDLVFLDIWLPGMDGLTAQARLKGNHPDLPVVMISGHGTIETAVSAIQQGAYDFIEKPLSLEKVVIVAARALEAGSLRRENQVLRTVLPEQDELIGQSPVMLKFQE
;
A
#
# COMPACT_ATOMS: atom_id res chain seq x y z
N MET A 1 -3.16 -4.77 15.85
CA MET A 1 -4.11 -5.06 14.77
C MET A 1 -3.88 -4.09 13.61
N ALA A 2 -3.73 -4.61 12.43
CA ALA A 2 -3.47 -3.77 11.26
C ALA A 2 -4.74 -3.06 10.82
N ARG A 3 -4.59 -1.84 10.34
CA ARG A 3 -5.68 -1.02 9.81
C ARG A 3 -5.57 -0.95 8.30
N ILE A 4 -6.67 -1.16 7.63
CA ILE A 4 -6.72 -1.15 6.17
C ILE A 4 -7.76 -0.13 5.72
N LEU A 5 -7.35 0.78 4.84
CA LEU A 5 -8.25 1.79 4.28
C LEU A 5 -8.70 1.33 2.90
N ILE A 6 -10.00 1.39 2.65
CA ILE A 6 -10.58 1.07 1.34
C ILE A 6 -11.11 2.36 0.73
N ILE A 7 -10.61 2.71 -0.44
CA ILE A 7 -11.07 3.90 -1.18
C ILE A 7 -11.72 3.42 -2.47
N ASP A 8 -13.04 3.43 -2.52
CA ASP A 8 -13.81 2.95 -3.66
C ASP A 8 -15.18 3.61 -3.58
N ASP A 9 -15.68 4.14 -4.71
CA ASP A 9 -16.96 4.82 -4.73
C ASP A 9 -18.16 3.86 -4.77
N GLU A 10 -17.91 2.56 -5.01
CA GLU A 10 -18.98 1.56 -5.07
C GLU A 10 -19.15 0.90 -3.71
N GLU A 11 -20.28 1.18 -3.09
CA GLU A 11 -20.58 0.64 -1.76
C GLU A 11 -20.52 -0.89 -1.72
N PRO A 12 -21.06 -1.63 -2.71
CA PRO A 12 -20.98 -3.10 -2.66
C PRO A 12 -19.55 -3.63 -2.63
N ILE A 13 -18.63 -2.94 -3.30
CA ILE A 13 -17.22 -3.35 -3.30
C ILE A 13 -16.63 -3.11 -1.90
N ARG A 14 -16.89 -1.94 -1.32
CA ARG A 14 -16.41 -1.65 0.03
C ARG A 14 -16.96 -2.66 1.03
N PHE A 15 -18.25 -3.00 0.90
CA PHE A 15 -18.89 -3.96 1.79
C PHE A 15 -18.22 -5.34 1.68
N SER A 16 -17.99 -5.81 0.46
CA SER A 16 -17.35 -7.10 0.23
C SER A 16 -15.94 -7.14 0.79
N LEU A 17 -15.14 -6.12 0.48
CA LEU A 17 -13.77 -6.05 0.98
C LEU A 17 -13.73 -5.97 2.50
N ARG A 18 -14.61 -5.16 3.08
CA ARG A 18 -14.65 -5.01 4.53
C ARG A 18 -14.94 -6.35 5.20
N GLY A 19 -15.93 -7.08 4.69
CA GLY A 19 -16.27 -8.38 5.27
C GLY A 19 -15.10 -9.34 5.21
N ILE A 20 -14.42 -9.41 4.07
CA ILE A 20 -13.28 -10.30 3.90
C ILE A 20 -12.16 -9.93 4.88
N LEU A 21 -11.85 -8.65 4.96
CA LEU A 21 -10.71 -8.21 5.76
C LEU A 21 -11.00 -8.26 7.26
N GLU A 22 -12.22 -7.94 7.67
CA GLU A 22 -12.59 -8.06 9.08
C GLU A 22 -12.58 -9.50 9.54
N ASP A 23 -12.96 -10.44 8.66
CA ASP A 23 -12.90 -11.86 8.98
C ASP A 23 -11.46 -12.31 9.23
N GLU A 24 -10.48 -11.61 8.65
CA GLU A 24 -9.08 -11.92 8.87
C GLU A 24 -8.48 -11.20 10.09
N GLY A 25 -9.30 -10.43 10.79
CA GLY A 25 -8.86 -9.78 12.02
C GLY A 25 -8.35 -8.36 11.84
N TYR A 26 -8.51 -7.77 10.66
CA TYR A 26 -8.05 -6.41 10.40
C TYR A 26 -9.12 -5.39 10.76
N GLU A 27 -8.68 -4.21 11.12
CA GLU A 27 -9.58 -3.07 11.30
C GLU A 27 -9.71 -2.37 9.96
N VAL A 28 -10.95 -2.04 9.54
CA VAL A 28 -11.20 -1.49 8.21
C VAL A 28 -11.75 -0.07 8.30
N LEU A 29 -11.16 0.82 7.50
CA LEU A 29 -11.61 2.19 7.30
C LEU A 29 -12.09 2.31 5.86
N GLU A 30 -13.07 3.18 5.62
CA GLU A 30 -13.65 3.33 4.28
C GLU A 30 -13.71 4.78 3.86
N ALA A 31 -13.56 5.01 2.57
CA ALA A 31 -13.75 6.32 1.95
C ALA A 31 -14.37 6.11 0.58
N ALA A 32 -15.30 6.98 0.21
CA ALA A 32 -15.98 6.88 -1.08
C ALA A 32 -15.32 7.73 -2.16
N THR A 33 -14.45 8.67 -1.78
CA THR A 33 -13.75 9.53 -2.72
C THR A 33 -12.27 9.54 -2.40
N ALA A 34 -11.46 9.94 -3.40
CA ALA A 34 -10.03 10.05 -3.19
C ALA A 34 -9.70 11.11 -2.15
N GLU A 35 -10.40 12.24 -2.19
CA GLU A 35 -10.16 13.32 -1.23
C GLU A 35 -10.41 12.86 0.20
N GLU A 36 -11.54 12.20 0.41
CA GLU A 36 -11.85 11.64 1.72
C GLU A 36 -10.81 10.61 2.15
N GLY A 37 -10.39 9.76 1.21
CA GLY A 37 -9.38 8.74 1.49
C GLY A 37 -8.06 9.33 1.90
N LEU A 38 -7.64 10.42 1.24
CA LEU A 38 -6.40 11.10 1.61
C LEU A 38 -6.49 11.69 3.01
N GLU A 39 -7.63 12.26 3.37
CA GLU A 39 -7.84 12.80 4.70
C GLU A 39 -7.79 11.71 5.77
N VAL A 40 -8.45 10.59 5.49
CA VAL A 40 -8.46 9.46 6.43
C VAL A 40 -7.04 8.90 6.59
N ALA A 41 -6.30 8.80 5.49
CA ALA A 41 -4.94 8.29 5.55
C ALA A 41 -4.05 9.17 6.42
N ASP A 42 -4.20 10.49 6.30
CA ASP A 42 -3.41 11.41 7.11
C ASP A 42 -3.79 11.37 8.58
N ALA A 43 -5.08 11.21 8.87
CA ALA A 43 -5.56 11.23 10.25
C ALA A 43 -5.37 9.90 10.96
N GLU A 44 -5.65 8.80 10.28
CA GLU A 44 -5.70 7.48 10.90
C GLU A 44 -4.46 6.63 10.65
N ARG A 45 -3.65 6.99 9.67
CA ARG A 45 -2.41 6.30 9.32
C ARG A 45 -2.57 4.80 9.17
N PRO A 46 -3.33 4.37 8.14
CA PRO A 46 -3.54 2.94 7.92
C PRO A 46 -2.24 2.24 7.54
N ASP A 47 -2.26 0.92 7.65
CA ASP A 47 -1.10 0.09 7.31
C ASP A 47 -1.13 -0.38 5.87
N LEU A 48 -2.27 -0.25 5.21
CA LEU A 48 -2.48 -0.70 3.83
C LEU A 48 -3.67 0.04 3.25
N VAL A 49 -3.61 0.36 1.96
CA VAL A 49 -4.72 1.00 1.25
C VAL A 49 -5.11 0.16 0.05
N PHE A 50 -6.41 -0.13 -0.09
CA PHE A 50 -7.00 -0.62 -1.34
C PHE A 50 -7.61 0.58 -2.04
N LEU A 51 -7.19 0.84 -3.26
CA LEU A 51 -7.55 2.06 -3.98
C LEU A 51 -8.10 1.72 -5.36
N ASP A 52 -9.35 2.14 -5.63
CA ASP A 52 -9.95 1.96 -6.93
C ASP A 52 -9.27 2.87 -7.95
N ILE A 53 -8.98 2.33 -9.13
CA ILE A 53 -8.37 3.11 -10.22
C ILE A 53 -9.33 4.17 -10.72
N TRP A 54 -10.62 3.83 -10.84
CA TRP A 54 -11.62 4.76 -11.36
C TRP A 54 -12.43 5.38 -10.22
N LEU A 55 -12.07 6.62 -9.86
CA LEU A 55 -12.78 7.37 -8.82
C LEU A 55 -13.30 8.66 -9.42
N PRO A 56 -14.49 9.12 -9.00
CA PRO A 56 -14.96 10.43 -9.46
C PRO A 56 -14.08 11.54 -8.91
N GLY A 57 -13.82 12.55 -9.73
CA GLY A 57 -13.08 13.73 -9.33
C GLY A 57 -11.57 13.59 -9.45
N MET A 58 -10.98 12.65 -8.78
CA MET A 58 -9.53 12.42 -8.84
C MET A 58 -9.30 10.97 -9.22
N ASP A 59 -8.49 10.73 -10.25
CA ASP A 59 -8.24 9.34 -10.67
C ASP A 59 -7.33 8.61 -9.69
N GLY A 60 -7.32 7.29 -9.79
CA GLY A 60 -6.57 6.46 -8.85
C GLY A 60 -5.08 6.68 -8.90
N LEU A 61 -4.53 6.96 -10.10
CA LEU A 61 -3.09 7.19 -10.20
C LEU A 61 -2.66 8.45 -9.47
N THR A 62 -3.45 9.52 -9.59
CA THR A 62 -3.18 10.77 -8.88
C THR A 62 -3.29 10.56 -7.37
N ALA A 63 -4.32 9.85 -6.94
CA ALA A 63 -4.50 9.55 -5.52
C ALA A 63 -3.34 8.72 -4.99
N GLN A 64 -2.89 7.73 -5.77
CA GLN A 64 -1.75 6.91 -5.37
C GLN A 64 -0.49 7.74 -5.21
N ALA A 65 -0.23 8.65 -6.16
CA ALA A 65 0.95 9.50 -6.08
C ALA A 65 0.95 10.35 -4.82
N ARG A 66 -0.21 10.89 -4.45
CA ARG A 66 -0.33 11.69 -3.24
C ARG A 66 -0.15 10.84 -1.98
N LEU A 67 -0.74 9.65 -1.96
CA LEU A 67 -0.56 8.74 -0.83
C LEU A 67 0.90 8.38 -0.65
N LYS A 68 1.59 8.04 -1.73
CA LYS A 68 3.01 7.66 -1.64
C LYS A 68 3.88 8.85 -1.28
N GLY A 69 3.50 10.05 -1.73
CA GLY A 69 4.24 11.26 -1.38
C GLY A 69 4.17 11.58 0.11
N ASN A 70 3.00 11.42 0.70
CA ASN A 70 2.78 11.70 2.12
C ASN A 70 3.13 10.53 3.03
N HIS A 71 3.05 9.31 2.50
CA HIS A 71 3.27 8.08 3.26
C HIS A 71 4.11 7.11 2.43
N PRO A 72 5.43 7.36 2.33
CA PRO A 72 6.27 6.60 1.40
C PRO A 72 6.32 5.09 1.64
N ASP A 73 6.11 4.67 2.88
CA ASP A 73 6.17 3.25 3.22
C ASP A 73 4.82 2.56 3.20
N LEU A 74 3.75 3.31 2.91
CA LEU A 74 2.41 2.77 2.90
C LEU A 74 2.19 1.94 1.64
N PRO A 75 1.91 0.63 1.76
CA PRO A 75 1.61 -0.16 0.57
C PRO A 75 0.23 0.19 0.05
N VAL A 76 0.11 0.29 -1.27
CA VAL A 76 -1.15 0.59 -1.95
C VAL A 76 -1.42 -0.55 -2.92
N VAL A 77 -2.61 -1.17 -2.80
CA VAL A 77 -3.08 -2.19 -3.73
C VAL A 77 -4.20 -1.57 -4.55
N MET A 78 -4.02 -1.58 -5.87
CA MET A 78 -5.03 -1.00 -6.76
C MET A 78 -6.16 -2.00 -7.01
N ILE A 79 -7.38 -1.48 -7.16
CA ILE A 79 -8.52 -2.29 -7.56
C ILE A 79 -8.84 -1.93 -9.00
N SER A 80 -8.76 -2.92 -9.89
CA SER A 80 -8.87 -2.73 -11.32
C SER A 80 -10.18 -3.31 -11.83
N GLY A 81 -10.99 -2.49 -12.50
CA GLY A 81 -12.19 -2.98 -13.16
C GLY A 81 -11.86 -3.49 -14.53
N HIS A 82 -12.91 -3.91 -15.24
CA HIS A 82 -12.75 -4.44 -16.59
C HIS A 82 -12.17 -3.35 -17.50
N GLY A 83 -11.14 -3.71 -18.25
CA GLY A 83 -10.53 -2.79 -19.21
C GLY A 83 -9.51 -1.83 -18.65
N THR A 84 -9.09 -2.00 -17.38
CA THR A 84 -8.15 -1.07 -16.75
C THR A 84 -6.81 -1.71 -16.41
N ILE A 85 -6.47 -2.82 -17.08
CA ILE A 85 -5.22 -3.54 -16.78
C ILE A 85 -3.99 -2.68 -17.07
N GLU A 86 -4.01 -1.92 -18.17
CA GLU A 86 -2.86 -1.08 -18.51
C GLU A 86 -2.63 -0.01 -17.45
N THR A 87 -3.71 0.55 -16.92
CA THR A 87 -3.61 1.54 -15.85
C THR A 87 -3.06 0.90 -14.58
N ALA A 88 -3.48 -0.33 -14.28
CA ALA A 88 -2.96 -1.05 -13.12
C ALA A 88 -1.46 -1.30 -13.24
N VAL A 89 -1.00 -1.67 -14.44
CA VAL A 89 0.42 -1.87 -14.68
C VAL A 89 1.19 -0.57 -14.47
N SER A 90 0.65 0.55 -14.97
CA SER A 90 1.26 1.87 -14.74
C SER A 90 1.35 2.18 -13.25
N ALA A 91 0.30 1.84 -12.50
CA ALA A 91 0.30 2.10 -11.07
C ALA A 91 1.42 1.34 -10.37
N ILE A 92 1.64 0.09 -10.76
CA ILE A 92 2.72 -0.71 -10.18
C ILE A 92 4.08 -0.10 -10.51
N GLN A 93 4.25 0.37 -11.74
CA GLN A 93 5.49 1.04 -12.12
C GLN A 93 5.74 2.31 -11.31
N GLN A 94 4.68 2.94 -10.81
CA GLN A 94 4.76 4.15 -10.01
C GLN A 94 4.78 3.87 -8.51
N GLY A 95 4.84 2.62 -8.11
CA GLY A 95 5.05 2.27 -6.71
C GLY A 95 3.93 1.52 -6.01
N ALA A 96 2.84 1.18 -6.71
CA ALA A 96 1.80 0.36 -6.10
C ALA A 96 2.37 -1.03 -5.80
N TYR A 97 1.91 -1.63 -4.72
CA TYR A 97 2.39 -2.95 -4.35
C TYR A 97 1.88 -4.02 -5.30
N ASP A 98 0.59 -3.96 -5.63
CA ASP A 98 -0.06 -4.97 -6.48
C ASP A 98 -1.39 -4.42 -6.95
N PHE A 99 -2.12 -5.21 -7.72
CA PHE A 99 -3.49 -4.86 -8.09
C PHE A 99 -4.36 -6.11 -8.04
N ILE A 100 -5.67 -5.90 -7.88
CA ILE A 100 -6.67 -6.96 -7.86
C ILE A 100 -7.76 -6.58 -8.83
N GLU A 101 -8.14 -7.54 -9.68
CA GLU A 101 -9.20 -7.31 -10.66
C GLU A 101 -10.58 -7.61 -10.09
N LYS A 102 -11.56 -6.83 -10.52
CA LYS A 102 -12.95 -7.13 -10.24
C LYS A 102 -13.42 -8.20 -11.25
N PRO A 103 -14.25 -9.15 -10.85
CA PRO A 103 -14.85 -9.32 -9.52
C PRO A 103 -13.82 -9.81 -8.51
N LEU A 104 -14.02 -9.41 -7.25
CA LEU A 104 -13.04 -9.69 -6.21
C LEU A 104 -13.06 -11.17 -5.81
N SER A 105 -11.88 -11.75 -5.69
CA SER A 105 -11.71 -13.10 -5.19
C SER A 105 -11.32 -13.03 -3.72
N LEU A 106 -12.04 -13.71 -2.85
CA LEU A 106 -11.74 -13.74 -1.43
C LEU A 106 -10.32 -14.19 -1.20
N GLU A 107 -9.92 -15.26 -1.87
CA GLU A 107 -8.60 -15.84 -1.70
C GLU A 107 -7.50 -14.85 -2.08
N LYS A 108 -7.66 -14.19 -3.21
CA LYS A 108 -6.65 -13.24 -3.68
C LYS A 108 -6.57 -12.02 -2.77
N VAL A 109 -7.71 -11.51 -2.31
CA VAL A 109 -7.71 -10.36 -1.40
C VAL A 109 -6.94 -10.70 -0.12
N VAL A 110 -7.21 -11.86 0.46
CA VAL A 110 -6.54 -12.28 1.70
C VAL A 110 -5.04 -12.39 1.50
N ILE A 111 -4.61 -13.04 0.42
CA ILE A 111 -3.18 -13.26 0.16
C ILE A 111 -2.48 -11.94 -0.09
N VAL A 112 -3.05 -11.07 -0.92
CA VAL A 112 -2.42 -9.80 -1.27
C VAL A 112 -2.35 -8.90 -0.04
N ALA A 113 -3.41 -8.85 0.78
CA ALA A 113 -3.41 -8.04 1.99
C ALA A 113 -2.30 -8.47 2.94
N ALA A 114 -2.15 -9.78 3.16
CA ALA A 114 -1.13 -10.28 4.07
C ALA A 114 0.27 -9.94 3.58
N ARG A 115 0.51 -10.12 2.28
CA ARG A 115 1.82 -9.84 1.70
C ARG A 115 2.15 -8.35 1.70
N ALA A 116 1.16 -7.51 1.40
CA ALA A 116 1.36 -6.08 1.37
C ALA A 116 1.66 -5.54 2.77
N LEU A 117 0.96 -6.05 3.78
CA LEU A 117 1.20 -5.64 5.16
C LEU A 117 2.59 -6.04 5.62
N GLU A 118 3.03 -7.24 5.23
CA GLU A 118 4.38 -7.70 5.56
C GLU A 118 5.42 -6.81 4.89
N ALA A 119 5.23 -6.48 3.62
CA ALA A 119 6.17 -5.63 2.89
C ALA A 119 6.28 -4.25 3.52
N GLY A 120 5.15 -3.66 3.92
CA GLY A 120 5.14 -2.36 4.57
C GLY A 120 5.85 -2.38 5.91
N SER A 121 5.65 -3.45 6.69
CA SER A 121 6.30 -3.61 7.97
C SER A 121 7.82 -3.72 7.80
N LEU A 122 8.28 -4.48 6.80
CA LEU A 122 9.71 -4.62 6.54
C LEU A 122 10.35 -3.29 6.13
N ARG A 123 9.65 -2.50 5.33
CA ARG A 123 10.17 -1.19 4.94
C ARG A 123 10.36 -0.29 6.14
N ARG A 124 9.38 -0.26 7.04
CA ARG A 124 9.47 0.56 8.23
C ARG A 124 10.59 0.09 9.14
N GLU A 125 10.76 -1.23 9.27
CA GLU A 125 11.85 -1.80 10.05
C GLU A 125 13.20 -1.39 9.50
N ASN A 126 13.37 -1.47 8.19
CA ASN A 126 14.62 -1.09 7.55
C ASN A 126 14.93 0.38 7.76
N GLN A 127 13.94 1.24 7.70
CA GLN A 127 14.15 2.65 7.93
C GLN A 127 14.58 2.94 9.35
N VAL A 128 13.96 2.29 10.32
CA VAL A 128 14.34 2.46 11.72
C VAL A 128 15.77 2.00 11.93
N LEU A 129 16.16 0.89 11.35
CA LEU A 129 17.54 0.39 11.48
C LEU A 129 18.54 1.37 10.89
N ARG A 130 18.25 1.94 9.74
CA ARG A 130 19.13 2.93 9.13
C ARG A 130 19.29 4.17 10.00
N THR A 131 18.21 4.55 10.66
CA THR A 131 18.23 5.73 11.52
C THR A 131 19.06 5.49 12.78
N VAL A 132 18.96 4.28 13.33
CA VAL A 132 19.62 3.94 14.59
C VAL A 132 21.10 3.63 14.40
N LEU A 133 21.47 2.91 13.33
CA LEU A 133 22.84 2.52 13.09
C LEU A 133 23.67 3.70 12.59
N PRO A 134 24.86 3.95 13.16
CA PRO A 134 25.72 5.00 12.61
C PRO A 134 26.22 4.58 11.23
N GLU A 135 26.63 5.58 10.47
CA GLU A 135 27.10 5.32 9.13
C GLU A 135 28.42 4.69 9.15
N GLN A 136 28.67 3.79 8.80
CA GLN A 136 29.91 3.25 8.80
C GLN A 136 30.43 3.05 7.44
N ASP A 137 29.55 3.86 7.79
CA ASP A 137 29.55 3.68 7.13
C ASP A 137 29.51 3.66 6.26
N GLU A 138 29.88 3.91 6.07
CA GLU A 138 30.00 3.66 5.60
C GLU A 138 29.97 3.09 5.00
N LEU A 139 30.45 3.28 4.78
CA LEU A 139 30.77 2.46 4.63
C LEU A 139 30.51 1.88 3.96
N ILE A 140 30.95 2.16 3.70
CA ILE A 140 31.04 1.45 3.55
C ILE A 140 30.92 1.05 2.93
N GLY A 141 31.54 1.36 2.41
CA GLY A 141 31.75 0.89 2.45
C GLY A 141 31.72 0.38 2.09
N GLN A 142 32.31 0.50 1.87
CA GLN A 142 32.56 -0.17 2.21
C GLN A 142 32.47 -0.90 2.15
N SER A 143 33.28 -0.56 1.77
CA SER A 143 33.60 -1.40 2.25
C SER A 143 33.46 -2.19 2.16
N PRO A 144 34.18 -2.09 2.12
CA PRO A 144 34.45 -3.01 2.50
C PRO A 144 34.21 -3.86 2.37
N VAL A 145 34.81 -3.56 2.29
CA VAL A 145 35.03 -4.36 2.76
C VAL A 145 34.78 -5.12 2.75
N MET A 146 34.97 -4.77 2.74
CA MET A 146 35.25 -5.42 3.14
C MET A 146 34.98 -6.12 3.24
N LEU A 147 35.21 -5.60 3.16
CA LEU A 147 35.54 -6.28 3.56
C LEU A 147 35.30 -6.93 3.59
N LYS A 148 35.37 -6.19 3.85
CA LYS A 148 35.79 -6.70 4.16
C LYS A 148 35.48 -7.21 4.30
N PHE A 149 35.56 -6.32 4.54
CA PHE A 149 35.89 -6.50 4.70
C PHE A 149 35.67 -6.75 4.53
N GLN A 150 35.89 -6.53 4.73
CA GLN A 150 36.30 -6.48 4.91
C GLN A 150 36.22 -6.78 4.71
N GLU A 151 36.40 -6.09 4.94
CA GLU A 151 36.86 -5.98 5.11
C GLU A 151 36.73 -6.45 4.73
#